data_b909b2ea545e399e31dbb0013c9c97ce
#
_entry.id   b909b2ea545e399e31dbb0013c9c97ce
#
_cell.length_a   1.000
_cell.length_b   1.000
_cell.length_c   1.000
_cell.angle_alpha   90.00
_cell.angle_beta   90.00
_cell.angle_gamma   90.00
#
_symmetry.space_group_name_H-M   'P 1'
#
loop_
_entity.id
_entity.type
_entity.pdbx_description
1 polymer ?
#
loop_
_entity_poly.entity_id
_entity_poly.type
_entity_poly.pdbx_seq_one_letter_code
_entity_poly.pdbx_strand_id
1 'polypeptide(L)'
;LARMLGVPFSAVYRIAALFCCGIDIPVSTQIGSGLAIHHGVGLVVHNKTLIGSNVTLRQSTTLGSKDGSQPPTIGDNVSIGPNSCVIGPVRIGSGAIIGAGSVVVKDVEDASVVAGNPARLLKKN
;
A
#
# COMPACT_ATOMS: atom_id res chain seq x y z
N LEU A 1 -8.76 -29.51 10.81
CA LEU A 1 -7.53 -29.68 10.02
C LEU A 1 -7.12 -28.38 9.32
N ALA A 2 -8.07 -27.69 8.68
CA ALA A 2 -7.80 -26.42 8.00
C ALA A 2 -7.28 -25.32 8.95
N ARG A 3 -7.73 -25.28 10.20
CA ARG A 3 -7.23 -24.35 11.22
C ARG A 3 -5.81 -24.68 11.68
N MET A 4 -5.47 -25.96 11.75
CA MET A 4 -4.13 -26.40 12.16
C MET A 4 -3.09 -26.18 11.06
N LEU A 5 -3.51 -26.21 9.78
CA LEU A 5 -2.65 -25.97 8.64
C LEU A 5 -2.57 -24.48 8.24
N GLY A 6 -3.60 -23.68 8.57
CA GLY A 6 -3.65 -22.27 8.22
C GLY A 6 -2.59 -21.42 8.92
N VAL A 7 -2.31 -21.67 10.20
CA VAL A 7 -1.30 -20.92 10.95
C VAL A 7 0.11 -21.21 10.45
N PRO A 8 0.55 -22.46 10.27
CA PRO A 8 1.85 -22.76 9.66
C PRO A 8 1.97 -22.22 8.23
N PHE A 9 0.90 -22.29 7.44
CA PHE A 9 0.91 -21.79 6.06
C PHE A 9 1.09 -20.26 6.01
N SER A 10 0.36 -19.51 6.83
CA SER A 10 0.50 -18.05 6.87
C SER A 10 1.90 -17.62 7.38
N ALA A 11 2.46 -18.35 8.35
CA ALA A 11 3.81 -18.14 8.82
C ALA A 11 4.85 -18.41 7.71
N VAL A 12 4.71 -19.54 7.00
CA VAL A 12 5.57 -19.90 5.87
C VAL A 12 5.47 -18.86 4.75
N TYR A 13 4.24 -18.46 4.39
CA TYR A 13 4.03 -17.40 3.41
C TYR A 13 4.76 -16.11 3.81
N ARG A 14 4.59 -15.67 5.04
CA ARG A 14 5.17 -14.42 5.50
C ARG A 14 6.70 -14.46 5.53
N ILE A 15 7.26 -15.57 5.98
CA ILE A 15 8.70 -15.79 5.97
C ILE A 15 9.22 -15.81 4.52
N ALA A 16 8.57 -16.55 3.63
CA ALA A 16 8.98 -16.64 2.23
C ALA A 16 8.86 -15.28 1.52
N ALA A 17 7.75 -14.57 1.70
CA ALA A 17 7.55 -13.25 1.11
C ALA A 17 8.60 -12.24 1.59
N LEU A 18 8.87 -12.23 2.90
CA LEU A 18 9.81 -11.30 3.49
C LEU A 18 11.27 -11.60 3.11
N PHE A 19 11.70 -12.86 3.23
CA PHE A 19 13.11 -13.24 3.00
C PHE A 19 13.43 -13.50 1.54
N CYS A 20 12.50 -14.01 0.73
CA CYS A 20 12.73 -14.29 -0.68
C CYS A 20 12.39 -13.13 -1.60
N CYS A 21 11.37 -12.33 -1.25
CA CYS A 21 10.88 -11.25 -2.10
C CYS A 21 11.05 -9.86 -1.49
N GLY A 22 11.32 -9.76 -0.19
CA GLY A 22 11.42 -8.48 0.51
C GLY A 22 10.09 -7.74 0.64
N ILE A 23 8.98 -8.47 0.60
CA ILE A 23 7.61 -7.91 0.65
C ILE A 23 6.99 -8.25 2.00
N ASP A 24 6.48 -7.24 2.70
CA ASP A 24 5.74 -7.41 3.93
C ASP A 24 4.29 -6.97 3.76
N ILE A 25 3.45 -7.89 3.29
CA ILE A 25 1.99 -7.72 3.23
C ILE A 25 1.36 -8.84 4.05
N PRO A 26 0.79 -8.51 5.22
CA PRO A 26 0.13 -9.53 6.04
C PRO A 26 -1.05 -10.18 5.31
N VAL A 27 -1.26 -11.49 5.52
CA VAL A 27 -2.37 -12.23 4.86
C VAL A 27 -3.75 -11.72 5.24
N SER A 28 -3.88 -11.00 6.36
CA SER A 28 -5.13 -10.39 6.82
C SER A 28 -5.45 -9.07 6.13
N THR A 29 -4.55 -8.52 5.32
CA THR A 29 -4.77 -7.26 4.61
C THR A 29 -5.90 -7.43 3.57
N GLN A 30 -6.87 -6.52 3.59
CA GLN A 30 -7.98 -6.55 2.63
C GLN A 30 -7.57 -5.86 1.33
N ILE A 31 -7.53 -6.63 0.25
CA ILE A 31 -7.07 -6.18 -1.06
C ILE A 31 -8.10 -6.60 -2.11
N GLY A 32 -8.53 -5.64 -2.93
CA GLY A 32 -9.38 -5.92 -4.08
C GLY A 32 -8.63 -6.71 -5.16
N SER A 33 -9.33 -7.07 -6.23
CA SER A 33 -8.76 -7.82 -7.34
C SER A 33 -7.80 -6.97 -8.17
N GLY A 34 -6.84 -7.60 -8.83
CA GLY A 34 -5.97 -6.94 -9.80
C GLY A 34 -4.80 -6.16 -9.20
N LEU A 35 -4.37 -6.46 -7.97
CA LEU A 35 -3.17 -5.85 -7.40
C LEU A 35 -1.95 -6.18 -8.27
N ALA A 36 -1.23 -5.15 -8.70
CA ALA A 36 0.05 -5.29 -9.38
C ALA A 36 1.18 -4.77 -8.49
N ILE A 37 2.21 -5.58 -8.32
CA ILE A 37 3.41 -5.21 -7.59
C ILE A 37 4.59 -5.26 -8.56
N HIS A 38 5.23 -4.10 -8.76
CA HIS A 38 6.43 -4.01 -9.59
C HIS A 38 7.65 -3.84 -8.70
N HIS A 39 8.62 -4.77 -8.81
CA HIS A 39 9.88 -4.71 -8.05
C HIS A 39 9.67 -4.59 -6.54
N GLY A 40 8.86 -5.46 -5.95
CA GLY A 40 8.31 -5.30 -4.60
C GLY A 40 9.28 -5.25 -3.42
N VAL A 41 10.59 -5.25 -3.62
CA VAL A 41 11.57 -5.22 -2.52
C VAL A 41 11.38 -3.99 -1.64
N GLY A 42 11.23 -4.20 -0.34
CA GLY A 42 11.01 -3.12 0.62
C GLY A 42 9.56 -2.59 0.67
N LEU A 43 8.62 -3.24 0.00
CA LEU A 43 7.20 -2.92 0.11
C LEU A 43 6.67 -3.38 1.47
N VAL A 44 6.12 -2.45 2.24
CA VAL A 44 5.55 -2.70 3.57
C VAL A 44 4.12 -2.17 3.63
N VAL A 45 3.19 -3.04 3.97
CA VAL A 45 1.77 -2.70 4.08
C VAL A 45 1.24 -3.07 5.47
N HIS A 46 0.60 -2.12 6.12
CA HIS A 46 -0.03 -2.37 7.41
C HIS A 46 -1.24 -3.29 7.25
N ASN A 47 -1.42 -4.24 8.19
CA ASN A 47 -2.44 -5.28 8.09
C ASN A 47 -3.89 -4.76 8.03
N LYS A 48 -4.15 -3.56 8.53
CA LYS A 48 -5.48 -2.93 8.49
C LYS A 48 -5.67 -1.97 7.32
N THR A 49 -4.67 -1.84 6.44
CA THR A 49 -4.82 -1.04 5.22
C THR A 49 -5.91 -1.65 4.34
N LEU A 50 -6.79 -0.80 3.82
CA LEU A 50 -7.78 -1.22 2.82
C LEU A 50 -7.27 -0.81 1.45
N ILE A 51 -7.14 -1.78 0.55
CA ILE A 51 -6.66 -1.56 -0.82
C ILE A 51 -7.76 -1.95 -1.79
N GLY A 52 -8.14 -1.03 -2.66
CA GLY A 52 -9.15 -1.26 -3.68
C GLY A 52 -8.67 -2.18 -4.81
N SER A 53 -9.40 -2.18 -5.92
CA SER A 53 -9.09 -3.01 -7.09
C SER A 53 -8.14 -2.30 -8.04
N ASN A 54 -7.33 -3.08 -8.75
CA ASN A 54 -6.40 -2.60 -9.79
C ASN A 54 -5.40 -1.55 -9.27
N VAL A 55 -4.94 -1.71 -8.04
CA VAL A 55 -3.92 -0.85 -7.45
C VAL A 55 -2.54 -1.32 -7.89
N THR A 56 -1.66 -0.38 -8.17
CA THR A 56 -0.26 -0.65 -8.51
C THR A 56 0.65 -0.13 -7.40
N LEU A 57 1.46 -1.02 -6.84
CA LEU A 57 2.47 -0.70 -5.82
C LEU A 57 3.86 -1.00 -6.37
N ARG A 58 4.87 -0.34 -5.83
CA ARG A 58 6.26 -0.49 -6.27
C ARG A 58 7.19 -0.64 -5.07
N GLN A 59 8.48 -0.90 -5.37
CA GLN A 59 9.50 -1.12 -4.36
C GLN A 59 9.59 0.03 -3.34
N SER A 60 9.97 -0.31 -2.12
CA SER A 60 10.22 0.63 -1.02
C SER A 60 9.04 1.56 -0.72
N THR A 61 7.83 1.10 -1.01
CA THR A 61 6.59 1.82 -0.66
C THR A 61 6.14 1.38 0.73
N THR A 62 5.71 2.33 1.54
CA THR A 62 5.15 2.04 2.86
C THR A 62 3.72 2.58 2.95
N LEU A 63 2.79 1.70 3.30
CA LEU A 63 1.42 2.05 3.67
C LEU A 63 1.27 1.76 5.16
N GLY A 64 1.32 2.79 5.98
CA GLY A 64 1.46 2.61 7.43
C GLY A 64 0.59 3.52 8.27
N SER A 65 0.53 3.21 9.56
CA SER A 65 -0.13 4.04 10.56
C SER A 65 0.85 5.01 11.22
N LYS A 66 0.31 6.06 11.82
CA LYS A 66 1.06 7.00 12.66
C LYS A 66 0.60 6.86 14.10
N ASP A 67 1.55 6.57 14.99
CA ASP A 67 1.31 6.58 16.45
C ASP A 67 0.06 5.80 16.91
N GLY A 68 -0.15 4.60 16.33
CA GLY A 68 -1.30 3.77 16.64
C GLY A 68 -2.62 4.23 16.01
N SER A 69 -2.60 5.23 15.14
CA SER A 69 -3.77 5.64 14.35
C SER A 69 -4.12 4.59 13.29
N GLN A 70 -5.22 4.81 12.58
CA GLN A 70 -5.59 3.93 11.46
C GLN A 70 -4.60 4.10 10.30
N PRO A 71 -4.31 3.03 9.55
CA PRO A 71 -3.54 3.12 8.31
C PRO A 71 -4.40 3.71 7.17
N PRO A 72 -3.79 3.99 6.02
CA PRO A 72 -4.52 4.58 4.90
C PRO A 72 -5.55 3.63 4.28
N THR A 73 -6.49 4.23 3.57
CA THR A 73 -7.42 3.55 2.67
C THR A 73 -7.08 3.95 1.23
N ILE A 74 -6.84 2.97 0.39
CA ILE A 74 -6.46 3.17 -1.01
C ILE A 74 -7.66 2.83 -1.90
N GLY A 75 -8.08 3.76 -2.73
CA GLY A 75 -9.18 3.55 -3.68
C GLY A 75 -8.81 2.65 -4.85
N ASP A 76 -9.72 2.54 -5.82
CA ASP A 76 -9.51 1.72 -7.01
C ASP A 76 -8.62 2.43 -8.03
N ASN A 77 -7.90 1.66 -8.84
CA ASN A 77 -7.08 2.18 -9.93
C ASN A 77 -6.03 3.21 -9.50
N VAL A 78 -5.54 3.10 -8.27
CA VAL A 78 -4.49 3.97 -7.72
C VAL A 78 -3.13 3.44 -8.11
N SER A 79 -2.23 4.33 -8.51
CA SER A 79 -0.82 4.00 -8.78
C SER A 79 0.08 4.74 -7.79
N ILE A 80 0.89 3.99 -7.05
CA ILE A 80 1.84 4.56 -6.09
C ILE A 80 3.26 4.34 -6.59
N GLY A 81 3.98 5.43 -6.77
CA GLY A 81 5.37 5.42 -7.20
C GLY A 81 6.32 4.83 -6.17
N PRO A 82 7.52 4.39 -6.60
CA PRO A 82 8.49 3.79 -5.70
C PRO A 82 8.99 4.78 -4.64
N ASN A 83 9.47 4.24 -3.53
CA ASN A 83 10.04 5.02 -2.42
C ASN A 83 9.05 6.03 -1.83
N SER A 84 7.76 5.72 -1.88
CA SER A 84 6.71 6.58 -1.33
C SER A 84 6.22 6.07 0.02
N CYS A 85 5.81 7.00 0.88
CA CYS A 85 5.18 6.70 2.16
C CYS A 85 3.79 7.31 2.21
N VAL A 86 2.78 6.49 2.51
CA VAL A 86 1.40 6.94 2.78
C VAL A 86 1.11 6.60 4.22
N ILE A 87 1.02 7.61 5.07
CA ILE A 87 1.05 7.42 6.52
C ILE A 87 -0.16 8.07 7.19
N GLY A 88 -0.78 7.29 8.06
CA GLY A 88 -1.90 7.76 8.89
C GLY A 88 -3.26 7.49 8.26
N PRO A 89 -4.33 8.00 8.90
CA PRO A 89 -5.70 7.70 8.49
C PRO A 89 -6.12 8.57 7.29
N VAL A 90 -5.36 8.46 6.20
CA VAL A 90 -5.61 9.22 4.97
C VAL A 90 -6.33 8.36 3.94
N ARG A 91 -7.14 9.01 3.12
CA ARG A 91 -7.82 8.39 1.99
C ARG A 91 -7.15 8.80 0.69
N ILE A 92 -6.74 7.81 -0.09
CA ILE A 92 -6.27 8.03 -1.45
C ILE A 92 -7.43 7.72 -2.40
N GLY A 93 -7.90 8.74 -3.09
CA GLY A 93 -9.04 8.65 -3.98
C GLY A 93 -8.79 7.75 -5.19
N SER A 94 -9.86 7.20 -5.77
CA SER A 94 -9.78 6.33 -6.93
C SER A 94 -9.16 7.04 -8.13
N GLY A 95 -8.32 6.33 -8.87
CA GLY A 95 -7.61 6.89 -10.02
C GLY A 95 -6.47 7.85 -9.67
N ALA A 96 -6.15 8.04 -8.40
CA ALA A 96 -5.06 8.91 -8.00
C ALA A 96 -3.69 8.32 -8.37
N ILE A 97 -2.74 9.19 -8.63
CA ILE A 97 -1.35 8.84 -8.91
C ILE A 97 -0.46 9.54 -7.88
N ILE A 98 0.31 8.74 -7.16
CA ILE A 98 1.32 9.23 -6.21
C ILE A 98 2.68 9.15 -6.90
N GLY A 99 3.34 10.27 -7.07
CA GLY A 99 4.66 10.32 -7.68
C GLY A 99 5.73 9.65 -6.83
N ALA A 100 6.82 9.23 -7.46
CA ALA A 100 7.94 8.58 -6.77
C ALA A 100 8.50 9.45 -5.63
N GLY A 101 8.93 8.84 -4.54
CA GLY A 101 9.56 9.52 -3.42
C GLY A 101 8.64 10.44 -2.61
N SER A 102 7.32 10.27 -2.74
CA SER A 102 6.35 11.15 -2.08
C SER A 102 6.07 10.72 -0.64
N VAL A 103 5.76 11.70 0.21
CA VAL A 103 5.26 11.46 1.57
C VAL A 103 3.86 12.04 1.68
N VAL A 104 2.87 11.16 1.72
CA VAL A 104 1.45 11.52 1.74
C VAL A 104 0.92 11.40 3.16
N VAL A 105 0.53 12.53 3.73
CA VAL A 105 0.00 12.63 5.11
C VAL A 105 -1.36 13.32 5.17
N LYS A 106 -1.96 13.59 4.02
CA LYS A 106 -3.31 14.17 3.87
C LYS A 106 -4.07 13.43 2.79
N ASP A 107 -5.39 13.53 2.83
CA ASP A 107 -6.26 12.94 1.82
C ASP A 107 -5.91 13.42 0.41
N VAL A 108 -6.03 12.50 -0.54
CA VAL A 108 -5.85 12.77 -1.97
C VAL A 108 -7.17 12.53 -2.67
N GLU A 109 -7.66 13.53 -3.39
CA GLU A 109 -8.91 13.43 -4.12
C GLU A 109 -8.82 12.47 -5.30
N ASP A 110 -9.98 11.99 -5.76
CA ASP A 110 -10.08 11.13 -6.94
C ASP A 110 -9.39 11.77 -8.14
N ALA A 111 -8.77 10.95 -8.97
CA ALA A 111 -8.11 11.34 -10.22
C ALA A 111 -7.04 12.44 -10.07
N SER A 112 -6.49 12.60 -8.88
CA SER A 112 -5.45 13.59 -8.62
C SER A 112 -4.05 13.00 -8.80
N VAL A 113 -3.13 13.81 -9.28
CA VAL A 113 -1.70 13.50 -9.31
C VAL A 113 -1.01 14.34 -8.24
N VAL A 114 -0.39 13.68 -7.28
CA VAL A 114 0.34 14.35 -6.19
C VAL A 114 1.78 13.86 -6.13
N ALA A 115 2.68 14.69 -5.68
CA ALA A 115 4.07 14.32 -5.44
C ALA A 115 4.74 15.26 -4.44
N GLY A 116 5.86 14.82 -3.89
CA GLY A 116 6.72 15.60 -3.00
C GLY A 116 6.65 15.16 -1.53
N ASN A 117 7.40 15.88 -0.71
CA ASN A 117 7.44 15.68 0.75
C ASN A 117 7.32 17.04 1.47
N PRO A 118 6.16 17.37 2.05
CA PRO A 118 4.89 16.63 1.95
C PRO A 118 4.32 16.69 0.51
N ALA A 119 3.56 15.68 0.15
CA ALA A 119 2.98 15.61 -1.19
C ALA A 119 2.02 16.77 -1.44
N ARG A 120 2.06 17.31 -2.66
CA ARG A 120 1.23 18.42 -3.14
C ARG A 120 0.54 18.03 -4.42
N LEU A 121 -0.64 18.60 -4.66
CA LEU A 121 -1.36 18.44 -5.90
C LEU A 121 -0.56 19.02 -7.07
N LEU A 122 -0.32 18.22 -8.10
CA LEU A 122 0.31 18.64 -9.35
C LEU A 122 -0.74 18.93 -10.41
N LYS A 123 -1.72 18.02 -10.57
CA LYS A 123 -2.82 18.18 -11.53
C LYS A 123 -3.97 17.23 -11.20
N LYS A 124 -5.11 17.45 -11.80
CA LYS A 124 -6.21 16.49 -11.90
C LYS A 124 -6.30 15.93 -13.32
N ASN A 125 -6.56 14.63 -13.39
CA ASN A 125 -6.78 13.96 -14.67
C ASN A 125 -8.26 14.01 -15.07
#